data_4e813a32f4dce67faa9fa1f637ce00d9
#
_entry.id   4e813a32f4dce67faa9fa1f637ce00d9
#
_cell.length_a   1.000
_cell.length_b   1.000
_cell.length_c   1.000
_cell.angle_alpha   90.00
_cell.angle_beta   90.00
_cell.angle_gamma   90.00
#
_symmetry.space_group_name_H-M   'P 1'
#
loop_
_entity.id
_entity.type
_entity.pdbx_description
1 polymer ?
#
loop_
_entity_poly.entity_id
_entity_poly.type
_entity_poly.pdbx_seq_one_letter_code
_entity_poly.pdbx_strand_id
1 'polypeptide(L)'
;AVPLDKELAPDQIRNFVNFADCDTVVYTKKYADVFVGHESEMPGVKLFIEITLDAPVNINSDENDATIPDGNHTTFDNLVTWGHSDILKNGVSAVVKNQDAEKMSIIIFTSGTTGTSKGVMLSQKNVLSCLCSALKLIDVSSDDVLVSVLPFHHTYEMTAGILAAYAVGATVCINDNIRNTTR
;
A
#
# COMPACT_ATOMS: atom_id res chain seq x y z
N ALA A 1 1.65 -1.96 7.04
CA ALA A 1 1.73 -1.02 5.90
C ALA A 1 1.89 0.41 6.41
N VAL A 2 2.62 1.25 5.66
CA VAL A 2 2.86 2.66 6.00
C VAL A 2 2.61 3.49 4.74
N PRO A 3 1.37 3.94 4.50
CA PRO A 3 1.06 4.79 3.37
C PRO A 3 1.61 6.20 3.62
N LEU A 4 2.43 6.68 2.69
CA LEU A 4 3.06 8.01 2.76
C LEU A 4 2.48 8.95 1.73
N ASP A 5 2.40 10.24 2.09
CA ASP A 5 2.00 11.30 1.18
C ASP A 5 3.08 11.50 0.10
N LYS A 6 2.68 11.47 -1.15
CA LYS A 6 3.54 11.69 -2.31
C LYS A 6 4.05 13.14 -2.42
N GLU A 7 3.41 14.08 -1.74
CA GLU A 7 3.79 15.52 -1.75
C GLU A 7 4.85 15.86 -0.69
N LEU A 8 5.25 14.90 0.14
CA LEU A 8 6.33 15.09 1.12
C LEU A 8 7.68 15.28 0.42
N ALA A 9 8.57 16.05 1.05
CA ALA A 9 9.94 16.17 0.57
C ALA A 9 10.68 14.81 0.66
N PRO A 10 11.61 14.52 -0.25
CA PRO A 10 12.33 13.24 -0.29
C PRO A 10 12.98 12.82 1.03
N ASP A 11 13.60 13.76 1.73
CA ASP A 11 14.22 13.55 3.04
C ASP A 11 13.18 13.21 4.13
N GLN A 12 12.00 13.82 4.07
CA GLN A 12 10.91 13.50 4.99
C GLN A 12 10.37 12.09 4.75
N ILE A 13 10.24 11.67 3.48
CA ILE A 13 9.83 10.30 3.13
C ILE A 13 10.82 9.29 3.73
N ARG A 14 12.13 9.47 3.50
CA ARG A 14 13.17 8.59 4.05
C ARG A 14 13.17 8.57 5.58
N ASN A 15 12.95 9.73 6.21
CA ASN A 15 12.84 9.82 7.66
C ASN A 15 11.63 9.02 8.19
N PHE A 16 10.49 9.06 7.51
CA PHE A 16 9.31 8.28 7.92
C PHE A 16 9.50 6.78 7.70
N VAL A 17 10.18 6.38 6.64
CA VAL A 17 10.58 4.98 6.39
C VAL A 17 11.41 4.46 7.56
N ASN A 18 12.42 5.22 8.00
CA ASN A 18 13.25 4.86 9.14
C ASN A 18 12.48 4.90 10.48
N PHE A 19 11.67 5.94 10.69
CA PHE A 19 10.90 6.09 11.92
C PHE A 19 9.89 4.97 12.14
N ALA A 20 9.34 4.43 11.05
CA ALA A 20 8.38 3.34 11.09
C ALA A 20 9.04 1.94 11.02
N ASP A 21 10.37 1.85 11.09
CA ASP A 21 11.14 0.61 10.97
C ASP A 21 10.72 -0.23 9.74
N CYS A 22 10.54 0.44 8.60
CA CYS A 22 10.17 -0.24 7.37
C CYS A 22 11.32 -1.12 6.88
N ASP A 23 11.04 -2.38 6.61
CA ASP A 23 12.00 -3.31 6.00
C ASP A 23 11.83 -3.42 4.47
N THR A 24 10.71 -2.92 3.94
CA THR A 24 10.37 -2.95 2.52
C THR A 24 9.77 -1.62 2.09
N VAL A 25 10.22 -1.11 0.95
CA VAL A 25 9.68 0.11 0.33
C VAL A 25 9.10 -0.23 -1.03
N VAL A 26 7.88 0.23 -1.30
CA VAL A 26 7.19 0.08 -2.59
C VAL A 26 6.95 1.46 -3.17
N TYR A 27 7.41 1.69 -4.40
CA TYR A 27 7.30 3.00 -5.04
C TYR A 27 7.08 2.88 -6.55
N THR A 28 6.53 3.91 -7.17
CA THR A 28 6.44 3.97 -8.64
C THR A 28 7.70 4.61 -9.22
N LYS A 29 8.03 4.31 -10.47
CA LYS A 29 9.19 4.83 -11.19
C LYS A 29 9.38 6.36 -11.05
N LYS A 30 8.28 7.11 -10.96
CA LYS A 30 8.30 8.56 -10.76
C LYS A 30 9.05 8.98 -9.48
N TYR A 31 9.08 8.13 -8.48
CA TYR A 31 9.71 8.39 -7.17
C TYR A 31 11.03 7.62 -6.98
N ALA A 32 11.59 7.07 -8.05
CA ALA A 32 12.85 6.34 -7.98
C ALA A 32 13.97 7.18 -7.35
N ASP A 33 14.08 8.44 -7.73
CA ASP A 33 15.11 9.38 -7.23
C ASP A 33 15.04 9.62 -5.70
N VAL A 34 13.91 9.29 -5.06
CA VAL A 34 13.79 9.38 -3.60
C VAL A 34 14.57 8.27 -2.90
N PHE A 35 14.72 7.11 -3.55
CA PHE A 35 15.20 5.87 -2.94
C PHE A 35 16.50 5.37 -3.56
N VAL A 36 16.59 5.36 -4.91
CA VAL A 36 17.75 4.86 -5.65
C VAL A 36 18.94 5.79 -5.43
N GLY A 37 20.06 5.23 -4.96
CA GLY A 37 21.26 5.99 -4.59
C GLY A 37 21.23 6.57 -3.17
N HIS A 38 20.14 6.35 -2.42
CA HIS A 38 19.94 6.81 -1.04
C HIS A 38 19.73 5.66 -0.05
N GLU A 39 20.05 4.42 -0.44
CA GLU A 39 19.82 3.21 0.37
C GLU A 39 20.55 3.28 1.72
N SER A 40 21.73 3.89 1.73
CA SER A 40 22.52 4.07 2.96
C SER A 40 21.84 4.96 4.00
N GLU A 41 20.89 5.81 3.59
CA GLU A 41 20.09 6.64 4.48
C GLU A 41 18.93 5.85 5.12
N MET A 42 18.66 4.64 4.63
CA MET A 42 17.57 3.76 5.10
C MET A 42 18.10 2.35 5.44
N PRO A 43 18.98 2.23 6.43
CA PRO A 43 19.70 0.98 6.71
C PRO A 43 18.80 -0.18 7.17
N GLY A 44 17.56 0.10 7.59
CA GLY A 44 16.57 -0.91 7.95
C GLY A 44 15.87 -1.54 6.74
N VAL A 45 15.90 -0.89 5.58
CA VAL A 45 15.22 -1.37 4.38
C VAL A 45 16.03 -2.47 3.70
N LYS A 46 15.41 -3.63 3.56
CA LYS A 46 15.99 -4.83 2.95
C LYS A 46 15.60 -4.97 1.49
N LEU A 47 14.43 -4.40 1.11
CA LEU A 47 13.89 -4.57 -0.23
C LEU A 47 13.23 -3.30 -0.73
N PHE A 48 13.59 -2.88 -1.93
CA PHE A 48 13.00 -1.78 -2.68
C PHE A 48 12.27 -2.34 -3.90
N ILE A 49 10.99 -2.02 -4.04
CA ILE A 49 10.11 -2.58 -5.07
C ILE A 49 9.59 -1.47 -5.95
N GLU A 50 9.99 -1.46 -7.20
CA GLU A 50 9.46 -0.52 -8.18
C GLU A 50 8.18 -1.06 -8.83
N ILE A 51 7.12 -0.24 -8.84
CA ILE A 51 5.89 -0.51 -9.60
C ILE A 51 5.96 0.26 -10.93
N THR A 52 5.83 -0.48 -12.03
CA THR A 52 5.67 0.08 -13.37
C THR A 52 4.18 0.08 -13.71
N LEU A 53 3.61 1.27 -13.92
CA LEU A 53 2.16 1.43 -14.18
C LEU A 53 1.78 1.25 -15.66
N ASP A 54 2.78 1.16 -16.55
CA ASP A 54 2.56 1.25 -18.00
C ASP A 54 2.33 -0.10 -18.70
N ALA A 55 2.40 -1.22 -17.97
CA ALA A 55 2.18 -2.55 -18.53
C ALA A 55 1.32 -3.41 -17.60
N PRO A 56 0.41 -4.23 -18.15
CA PRO A 56 -0.27 -5.24 -17.36
C PRO A 56 0.76 -6.25 -16.84
N VAL A 57 0.60 -6.65 -15.58
CA VAL A 57 1.44 -7.69 -14.97
C VAL A 57 1.31 -8.97 -15.80
N ASN A 58 2.39 -9.45 -16.38
CA ASN A 58 2.41 -10.67 -17.16
C ASN A 58 2.61 -11.89 -16.25
N ILE A 59 1.50 -12.53 -15.86
CA ILE A 59 1.50 -13.73 -15.01
C ILE A 59 1.97 -15.00 -15.76
N ASN A 60 2.14 -14.91 -17.07
CA ASN A 60 2.51 -16.05 -17.94
C ASN A 60 4.00 -16.08 -18.33
N SER A 61 4.86 -15.29 -17.67
CA SER A 61 6.30 -15.41 -17.84
C SER A 61 6.76 -16.79 -17.34
N ASP A 62 7.53 -17.50 -18.15
CA ASP A 62 8.01 -18.84 -17.88
C ASP A 62 8.62 -18.95 -16.48
N GLU A 63 8.26 -20.02 -15.75
CA GLU A 63 8.62 -20.29 -14.34
C GLU A 63 10.14 -20.25 -14.04
N ASN A 64 10.97 -20.18 -15.06
CA ASN A 64 12.43 -20.27 -14.96
C ASN A 64 13.14 -18.92 -14.81
N ASP A 65 12.43 -17.79 -14.93
CA ASP A 65 13.08 -16.47 -14.95
C ASP A 65 12.87 -15.64 -13.67
N ALA A 66 12.19 -16.19 -12.68
CA ALA A 66 12.02 -15.58 -11.36
C ALA A 66 13.26 -15.78 -10.49
N THR A 67 14.37 -15.19 -10.88
CA THR A 67 15.55 -15.13 -10.01
C THR A 67 15.29 -14.15 -8.86
N ILE A 68 15.59 -14.58 -7.63
CA ILE A 68 15.69 -13.65 -6.49
C ILE A 68 16.74 -12.61 -6.87
N PRO A 69 16.45 -11.30 -6.80
CA PRO A 69 17.42 -10.30 -7.22
C PRO A 69 18.73 -10.43 -6.44
N ASP A 70 19.82 -10.36 -7.17
CA ASP A 70 21.15 -10.21 -6.59
C ASP A 70 21.27 -8.75 -6.15
N GLY A 71 20.64 -8.41 -5.02
CA GLY A 71 20.56 -7.05 -4.52
C GLY A 71 19.25 -6.76 -3.77
N ASN A 72 19.10 -5.53 -3.32
CA ASN A 72 17.94 -5.09 -2.56
C ASN A 72 16.85 -4.38 -3.40
N HIS A 73 16.99 -4.37 -4.75
CA HIS A 73 16.01 -3.79 -5.68
C HIS A 73 15.33 -4.85 -6.53
N THR A 74 14.03 -4.72 -6.73
CA THR A 74 13.23 -5.59 -7.59
C THR A 74 12.04 -4.85 -8.19
N THR A 75 11.30 -5.49 -9.09
CA THR A 75 10.05 -4.97 -9.64
C THR A 75 8.85 -5.69 -9.03
N PHE A 76 7.69 -5.03 -9.09
CA PHE A 76 6.43 -5.65 -8.65
C PHE A 76 6.09 -6.89 -9.49
N ASP A 77 6.40 -6.88 -10.79
CA ASP A 77 6.16 -8.01 -11.69
C ASP A 77 6.96 -9.26 -11.27
N ASN A 78 8.21 -9.07 -10.84
CA ASN A 78 9.01 -10.16 -10.28
C ASN A 78 8.37 -10.75 -9.02
N LEU A 79 7.85 -9.90 -8.12
CA LEU A 79 7.15 -10.37 -6.92
C LEU A 79 5.90 -11.18 -7.26
N VAL A 80 5.12 -10.72 -8.23
CA VAL A 80 3.92 -11.45 -8.67
C VAL A 80 4.29 -12.80 -9.25
N THR A 81 5.35 -12.86 -10.07
CA THR A 81 5.85 -14.12 -10.66
C THR A 81 6.33 -15.09 -9.56
N TRP A 82 7.09 -14.60 -8.58
CA TRP A 82 7.51 -15.42 -7.44
C TRP A 82 6.33 -15.90 -6.60
N GLY A 83 5.39 -15.00 -6.29
CA GLY A 83 4.20 -15.34 -5.51
C GLY A 83 3.34 -16.39 -6.22
N HIS A 84 3.18 -16.27 -7.54
CA HIS A 84 2.47 -17.26 -8.34
C HIS A 84 3.18 -18.63 -8.30
N SER A 85 4.49 -18.67 -8.49
CA SER A 85 5.30 -19.89 -8.40
C SER A 85 5.24 -20.53 -7.01
N ASP A 86 5.27 -19.72 -5.93
CA ASP A 86 5.16 -20.20 -4.55
C ASP A 86 3.77 -20.80 -4.27
N ILE A 87 2.70 -20.15 -4.73
CA ILE A 87 1.33 -20.66 -4.61
C ILE A 87 1.16 -21.98 -5.33
N LEU A 88 1.71 -22.12 -6.55
CA LEU A 88 1.66 -23.39 -7.29
C LEU A 88 2.38 -24.53 -6.55
N LYS A 89 3.50 -24.24 -5.89
CA LYS A 89 4.29 -25.24 -5.15
C LYS A 89 3.71 -25.58 -3.79
N ASN A 90 3.24 -24.58 -3.04
CA ASN A 90 2.93 -24.69 -1.60
C ASN A 90 1.44 -24.50 -1.29
N GLY A 91 0.63 -24.08 -2.26
CA GLY A 91 -0.79 -23.79 -2.11
C GLY A 91 -1.08 -22.47 -1.39
N VAL A 92 -2.27 -21.93 -1.60
CA VAL A 92 -2.73 -20.65 -1.02
C VAL A 92 -2.72 -20.65 0.51
N SER A 93 -2.94 -21.78 1.14
CA SER A 93 -2.95 -21.91 2.61
C SER A 93 -1.62 -21.58 3.28
N ALA A 94 -0.49 -21.61 2.55
CA ALA A 94 0.81 -21.22 3.06
C ALA A 94 0.89 -19.71 3.32
N VAL A 95 0.16 -18.90 2.53
CA VAL A 95 0.15 -17.42 2.61
C VAL A 95 -0.80 -16.91 3.68
N VAL A 96 -1.90 -17.63 3.96
CA VAL A 96 -3.01 -17.17 4.83
C VAL A 96 -2.85 -17.60 6.29
N LYS A 97 -1.76 -18.27 6.64
CA LYS A 97 -1.57 -18.84 7.99
C LYS A 97 -1.47 -17.76 9.07
N ASN A 98 -2.37 -17.87 10.08
CA ASN A 98 -2.29 -17.21 11.39
C ASN A 98 -2.21 -15.68 11.36
N GLN A 99 -3.20 -15.03 10.75
CA GLN A 99 -3.37 -13.58 10.87
C GLN A 99 -3.91 -13.25 12.28
N ASP A 100 -3.09 -12.56 13.07
CA ASP A 100 -3.53 -12.00 14.36
C ASP A 100 -4.12 -10.60 14.12
N ALA A 101 -5.44 -10.48 14.25
CA ALA A 101 -6.17 -9.23 14.01
C ALA A 101 -5.84 -8.12 15.03
N GLU A 102 -5.32 -8.47 16.20
CA GLU A 102 -4.89 -7.49 17.23
C GLU A 102 -3.50 -6.93 16.95
N LYS A 103 -2.72 -7.59 16.09
CA LYS A 103 -1.38 -7.15 15.76
C LYS A 103 -1.41 -5.85 14.94
N MET A 104 -0.48 -4.94 15.23
CA MET A 104 -0.28 -3.74 14.44
C MET A 104 -0.05 -4.10 12.98
N SER A 105 -0.80 -3.47 12.07
CA SER A 105 -0.72 -3.71 10.63
C SER A 105 -0.56 -2.46 9.80
N ILE A 106 -0.93 -1.29 10.35
CA ILE A 106 -0.85 -0.02 9.64
C ILE A 106 -0.28 1.05 10.58
N ILE A 107 0.61 1.91 10.04
CA ILE A 107 1.02 3.17 10.67
C ILE A 107 0.61 4.30 9.73
N ILE A 108 -0.16 5.26 10.25
CA ILE A 108 -0.57 6.46 9.51
C ILE A 108 0.06 7.68 10.16
N PHE A 109 0.79 8.46 9.38
CA PHE A 109 1.35 9.71 9.84
C PHE A 109 0.31 10.83 9.80
N THR A 110 0.23 11.57 10.89
CA THR A 110 -0.64 12.76 11.01
C THR A 110 0.19 13.97 11.36
N SER A 111 -0.21 15.14 10.86
CA SER A 111 0.37 16.42 11.31
C SER A 111 -0.02 16.65 12.76
N GLY A 112 0.93 16.45 13.69
CA GLY A 112 0.68 16.72 15.09
C GLY A 112 0.45 18.22 15.37
N THR A 113 -0.42 18.53 16.31
CA THR A 113 -0.68 19.92 16.77
C THR A 113 0.57 20.60 17.32
N THR A 114 1.62 19.85 17.63
CA THR A 114 2.91 20.31 18.15
C THR A 114 3.97 20.53 17.07
N GLY A 115 3.60 20.43 15.77
CA GLY A 115 4.52 20.61 14.64
C GLY A 115 5.35 19.36 14.28
N THR A 116 5.34 18.31 15.10
CA THR A 116 6.00 17.04 14.79
C THR A 116 4.97 16.00 14.34
N SER A 117 5.24 15.33 13.22
CA SER A 117 4.38 14.25 12.75
C SER A 117 4.36 13.10 13.74
N LYS A 118 3.17 12.52 13.94
CA LYS A 118 2.95 11.35 14.81
C LYS A 118 2.53 10.16 13.98
N GLY A 119 3.13 9.00 14.24
CA GLY A 119 2.73 7.72 13.65
C GLY A 119 1.62 7.07 14.49
N VAL A 120 0.41 7.01 13.95
CA VAL A 120 -0.73 6.32 14.58
C VAL A 120 -0.69 4.86 14.20
N MET A 121 -0.50 3.98 15.18
CA MET A 121 -0.47 2.52 14.99
C MET A 121 -1.88 1.95 15.05
N LEU A 122 -2.28 1.22 14.01
CA LEU A 122 -3.58 0.58 13.91
C LEU A 122 -3.43 -0.93 13.70
N SER A 123 -4.24 -1.71 14.42
CA SER A 123 -4.40 -3.14 14.16
C SER A 123 -5.42 -3.37 13.04
N GLN A 124 -5.45 -4.57 12.46
CA GLN A 124 -6.51 -4.96 11.53
C GLN A 124 -7.90 -4.82 12.18
N LYS A 125 -8.02 -5.18 13.45
CA LYS A 125 -9.27 -5.07 14.20
C LYS A 125 -9.74 -3.61 14.29
N ASN A 126 -8.84 -2.64 14.51
CA ASN A 126 -9.22 -1.23 14.53
C ASN A 126 -9.83 -0.80 13.19
N VAL A 127 -9.16 -1.13 12.09
CA VAL A 127 -9.61 -0.80 10.73
C VAL A 127 -10.94 -1.47 10.42
N LEU A 128 -11.06 -2.78 10.65
CA LEU A 128 -12.27 -3.55 10.39
C LEU A 128 -13.45 -3.09 11.26
N SER A 129 -13.24 -2.73 12.53
CA SER A 129 -14.28 -2.22 13.40
C SER A 129 -14.83 -0.89 12.90
N CYS A 130 -13.94 0.00 12.43
CA CYS A 130 -14.35 1.26 11.81
C CYS A 130 -15.12 1.01 10.50
N LEU A 131 -14.61 0.13 9.64
CA LEU A 131 -15.26 -0.26 8.39
C LEU A 131 -16.66 -0.83 8.61
N CYS A 132 -16.81 -1.80 9.52
CA CYS A 132 -18.10 -2.39 9.84
C CYS A 132 -19.09 -1.36 10.40
N SER A 133 -18.60 -0.38 11.16
CA SER A 133 -19.45 0.71 11.67
C SER A 133 -19.89 1.65 10.56
N ALA A 134 -18.99 1.99 9.64
CA ALA A 134 -19.31 2.83 8.48
C ALA A 134 -20.36 2.17 7.58
N LEU A 135 -20.19 0.88 7.25
CA LEU A 135 -21.12 0.12 6.39
C LEU A 135 -22.52 -0.06 7.01
N LYS A 136 -22.67 0.10 8.32
CA LYS A 136 -23.99 0.12 8.97
C LYS A 136 -24.72 1.46 8.81
N LEU A 137 -23.98 2.52 8.54
CA LEU A 137 -24.53 3.88 8.40
C LEU A 137 -24.78 4.27 6.96
N ILE A 138 -24.11 3.61 6.02
CA ILE A 138 -24.18 3.93 4.59
C ILE A 138 -24.72 2.68 3.88
N ASP A 139 -25.78 2.87 3.12
CA ASP A 139 -26.35 1.81 2.27
C ASP A 139 -25.57 1.77 0.95
N VAL A 140 -24.53 0.93 0.91
CA VAL A 140 -23.65 0.72 -0.25
C VAL A 140 -23.66 -0.75 -0.62
N SER A 141 -23.79 -1.04 -1.92
CA SER A 141 -23.89 -2.37 -2.50
C SER A 141 -22.87 -2.59 -3.64
N SER A 142 -22.83 -3.79 -4.18
CA SER A 142 -22.03 -4.13 -5.37
C SER A 142 -22.42 -3.37 -6.64
N ASP A 143 -23.64 -2.81 -6.67
CA ASP A 143 -24.14 -2.08 -7.84
C ASP A 143 -23.71 -0.60 -7.84
N ASP A 144 -23.11 -0.15 -6.75
CA ASP A 144 -22.69 1.24 -6.58
C ASP A 144 -21.32 1.52 -7.21
N VAL A 145 -21.16 2.80 -7.59
CA VAL A 145 -19.88 3.34 -8.08
C VAL A 145 -19.47 4.50 -7.18
N LEU A 146 -18.39 4.30 -6.43
CA LEU A 146 -17.82 5.32 -5.56
C LEU A 146 -16.72 6.10 -6.28
N VAL A 147 -16.70 7.42 -6.06
CA VAL A 147 -15.62 8.27 -6.58
C VAL A 147 -14.64 8.57 -5.46
N SER A 148 -13.43 8.06 -5.58
CA SER A 148 -12.33 8.35 -4.67
C SER A 148 -11.68 9.67 -5.05
N VAL A 149 -11.74 10.65 -4.16
CA VAL A 149 -11.24 12.02 -4.41
C VAL A 149 -10.19 12.46 -3.38
N LEU A 150 -10.08 11.77 -2.26
CA LEU A 150 -9.12 12.10 -1.22
C LEU A 150 -7.84 11.26 -1.36
N PRO A 151 -6.72 11.73 -0.80
CA PRO A 151 -5.48 10.96 -0.84
C PRO A 151 -5.58 9.65 -0.05
N PHE A 152 -5.09 8.53 -0.60
CA PHE A 152 -5.16 7.20 0.00
C PHE A 152 -4.37 7.03 1.30
N HIS A 153 -3.42 7.90 1.57
CA HIS A 153 -2.68 7.90 2.84
C HIS A 153 -3.52 8.45 4.01
N HIS A 154 -4.68 9.06 3.75
CA HIS A 154 -5.63 9.46 4.80
C HIS A 154 -6.51 8.28 5.22
N THR A 155 -6.67 8.11 6.54
CA THR A 155 -7.46 7.02 7.14
C THR A 155 -8.88 6.95 6.61
N TYR A 156 -9.53 8.10 6.41
CA TYR A 156 -10.91 8.17 5.92
C TYR A 156 -11.03 7.55 4.52
N GLU A 157 -10.21 7.99 3.56
CA GLU A 157 -10.27 7.49 2.19
C GLU A 157 -9.88 6.01 2.12
N MET A 158 -8.84 5.63 2.84
CA MET A 158 -8.43 4.23 2.91
C MET A 158 -9.58 3.35 3.44
N THR A 159 -10.28 3.77 4.51
CA THR A 159 -11.29 2.93 5.16
C THR A 159 -12.66 3.06 4.50
N ALA A 160 -13.20 4.28 4.41
CA ALA A 160 -14.57 4.50 3.94
C ALA A 160 -14.67 4.59 2.40
N GLY A 161 -13.61 5.00 1.72
CA GLY A 161 -13.55 5.02 0.26
C GLY A 161 -13.20 3.65 -0.33
N ILE A 162 -11.98 3.18 -0.07
CA ILE A 162 -11.44 1.99 -0.75
C ILE A 162 -11.89 0.69 -0.09
N LEU A 163 -11.63 0.53 1.22
CA LEU A 163 -11.92 -0.73 1.89
C LEU A 163 -13.44 -1.00 2.00
N ALA A 164 -14.26 0.04 2.15
CA ALA A 164 -15.72 -0.12 2.17
C ALA A 164 -16.25 -0.62 0.82
N ALA A 165 -15.83 0.02 -0.27
CA ALA A 165 -16.18 -0.42 -1.61
C ALA A 165 -15.72 -1.87 -1.88
N TYR A 166 -14.48 -2.18 -1.52
CA TYR A 166 -13.93 -3.53 -1.68
C TYR A 166 -14.71 -4.58 -0.88
N ALA A 167 -15.11 -4.26 0.35
CA ALA A 167 -15.84 -5.18 1.22
C ALA A 167 -17.23 -5.56 0.69
N VAL A 168 -17.89 -4.65 -0.04
CA VAL A 168 -19.23 -4.89 -0.62
C VAL A 168 -19.20 -5.26 -2.10
N GLY A 169 -18.01 -5.21 -2.74
CA GLY A 169 -17.87 -5.49 -4.18
C GLY A 169 -18.26 -4.32 -5.08
N ALA A 170 -18.32 -3.10 -4.56
CA ALA A 170 -18.63 -1.90 -5.34
C ALA A 170 -17.45 -1.48 -6.24
N THR A 171 -17.75 -0.70 -7.28
CA THR A 171 -16.73 -0.14 -8.16
C THR A 171 -16.16 1.15 -7.58
N VAL A 172 -14.82 1.33 -7.66
CA VAL A 172 -14.16 2.58 -7.27
C VAL A 172 -13.58 3.26 -8.51
N CYS A 173 -14.01 4.50 -8.76
CA CYS A 173 -13.40 5.39 -9.73
C CYS A 173 -12.40 6.32 -9.03
N ILE A 174 -11.13 6.15 -9.32
CA ILE A 174 -10.06 6.95 -8.72
C ILE A 174 -9.93 8.25 -9.52
N ASN A 175 -10.08 9.38 -8.86
CA ASN A 175 -9.81 10.69 -9.44
C ASN A 175 -8.46 11.21 -8.92
N ASP A 176 -7.49 11.31 -9.80
CA ASP A 176 -6.13 11.77 -9.51
C ASP A 176 -6.02 13.30 -9.36
N ASN A 177 -7.07 14.04 -9.75
CA ASN A 177 -7.05 15.49 -9.74
C ASN A 177 -8.40 16.07 -9.33
N ILE A 178 -8.48 16.56 -8.09
CA ILE A 178 -9.69 17.20 -7.53
C ILE A 178 -10.20 18.35 -8.40
N ARG A 179 -9.31 19.04 -9.13
CA ARG A 179 -9.70 20.17 -10.01
C ARG A 179 -10.48 19.70 -11.25
N ASN A 180 -10.43 18.42 -11.59
CA ASN A 180 -11.17 17.83 -12.72
C ASN A 180 -12.58 17.36 -12.36
N THR A 181 -12.97 17.41 -11.08
CA THR A 181 -14.28 16.96 -10.59
C THR A 181 -15.43 17.90 -10.96
N THR A 182 -15.13 19.11 -11.47
CA THR A 182 -16.12 20.17 -11.76
C THR A 182 -16.41 20.37 -13.25
N ARG A 183 -16.11 19.38 -14.10
CA ARG A 183 -16.45 19.42 -15.54
C ARG A 183 -17.43 18.33 -15.92
#